data_b54c0af9b1205b433b520aa46d6a114e
#
_entry.id   b54c0af9b1205b433b520aa46d6a114e
#
_cell.length_a   1.000
_cell.length_b   1.000
_cell.length_c   1.000
_cell.angle_alpha   90.00
_cell.angle_beta   90.00
_cell.angle_gamma   90.00
#
_symmetry.space_group_name_H-M   'P 1'
#
loop_
_entity.id
_entity.type
_entity.pdbx_description
1 polymer ?
#
loop_
_entity_poly.entity_id
_entity_poly.type
_entity_poly.pdbx_seq_one_letter_code
_entity_poly.pdbx_strand_id
1 'polypeptide(L)'
;MKMQISLRLEKDLLDEVKRVAREERKALTAMLRELISIGLRHKRELKFESISMSINVFRYMIEESAKHEITPPLDIVMNDVQMFFLWNYGERLENVNLVTLKEGLKKAITQIFGVHDVYIETQNHRTVLTFSGHFPAHVTWAFKVIRALFERVLKSKVVGEEISGRKAILIVEKED
;
A
#
# COMPACT_ATOMS: atom_id res chain seq x y z
N MET A 1 10.29 -0.84 -24.90
CA MET A 1 11.45 -0.13 -25.49
C MET A 1 12.52 0.02 -24.41
N LYS A 2 13.79 -0.39 -24.65
CA LYS A 2 14.90 -0.18 -23.70
C LYS A 2 15.71 1.02 -24.21
N MET A 3 15.95 2.00 -23.34
CA MET A 3 16.81 3.14 -23.62
C MET A 3 18.12 3.00 -22.85
N GLN A 4 19.22 3.45 -23.43
CA GLN A 4 20.53 3.49 -22.77
C GLN A 4 20.73 4.91 -22.22
N ILE A 5 21.14 5.00 -20.95
CA ILE A 5 21.46 6.25 -20.28
C ILE A 5 22.86 6.11 -19.70
N SER A 6 23.69 7.14 -19.87
CA SER A 6 25.00 7.24 -19.19
C SER A 6 24.83 8.05 -17.90
N LEU A 7 25.33 7.50 -16.79
CA LEU A 7 25.29 8.13 -15.49
C LEU A 7 26.71 8.39 -14.99
N ARG A 8 27.00 9.62 -14.52
CA ARG A 8 28.23 9.95 -13.80
C ARG A 8 27.91 9.95 -12.30
N LEU A 9 28.66 9.17 -11.54
CA LEU A 9 28.54 9.06 -10.10
C LEU A 9 29.85 9.51 -9.44
N GLU A 10 29.75 10.07 -8.26
CA GLU A 10 30.90 10.29 -7.39
C GLU A 10 31.55 8.96 -7.04
N LYS A 11 32.87 8.97 -6.89
CA LYS A 11 33.65 7.74 -6.68
C LYS A 11 33.19 6.97 -5.45
N ASP A 12 32.97 7.68 -4.34
CA ASP A 12 32.58 7.08 -3.07
C ASP A 12 31.22 6.40 -3.16
N LEU A 13 30.25 7.06 -3.81
CA LEU A 13 28.92 6.50 -4.06
C LEU A 13 28.99 5.26 -4.97
N LEU A 14 29.82 5.31 -6.02
CA LEU A 14 30.00 4.16 -6.91
C LEU A 14 30.62 2.98 -6.16
N ASP A 15 31.59 3.22 -5.29
CA ASP A 15 32.27 2.16 -4.54
C ASP A 15 31.33 1.56 -3.49
N GLU A 16 30.45 2.34 -2.89
CA GLU A 16 29.40 1.83 -2.00
C GLU A 16 28.39 0.95 -2.76
N VAL A 17 27.90 1.42 -3.90
CA VAL A 17 26.99 0.61 -4.75
C VAL A 17 27.64 -0.71 -5.17
N LYS A 18 28.93 -0.70 -5.52
CA LYS A 18 29.67 -1.93 -5.83
C LYS A 18 29.79 -2.86 -4.64
N ARG A 19 29.97 -2.32 -3.42
CA ARG A 19 30.03 -3.10 -2.19
C ARG A 19 28.71 -3.82 -1.96
N VAL A 20 27.57 -3.09 -1.96
CA VAL A 20 26.24 -3.66 -1.79
C VAL A 20 25.90 -4.67 -2.88
N ALA A 21 26.26 -4.39 -4.14
CA ALA A 21 26.03 -5.31 -5.25
C ALA A 21 26.78 -6.67 -5.04
N ARG A 22 28.00 -6.63 -4.48
CA ARG A 22 28.75 -7.84 -4.14
C ARG A 22 28.13 -8.62 -2.98
N GLU A 23 27.72 -7.92 -1.94
CA GLU A 23 27.04 -8.50 -0.75
C GLU A 23 25.76 -9.23 -1.17
N GLU A 24 24.97 -8.62 -2.07
CA GLU A 24 23.73 -9.21 -2.59
C GLU A 24 23.93 -10.14 -3.80
N ARG A 25 25.16 -10.37 -4.22
CA ARG A 25 25.51 -11.21 -5.41
C ARG A 25 24.78 -10.78 -6.69
N LYS A 26 24.62 -9.46 -6.86
CA LYS A 26 23.96 -8.85 -8.03
C LYS A 26 24.97 -8.17 -8.96
N ALA A 27 24.65 -8.14 -10.25
CA ALA A 27 25.40 -7.30 -11.20
C ALA A 27 25.22 -5.81 -10.85
N LEU A 28 26.26 -5.00 -11.01
CA LEU A 28 26.24 -3.55 -10.71
C LEU A 28 25.06 -2.84 -11.40
N THR A 29 24.80 -3.17 -12.67
CA THR A 29 23.68 -2.58 -13.43
C THR A 29 22.31 -2.97 -12.90
N ALA A 30 22.16 -4.18 -12.35
CA ALA A 30 20.93 -4.64 -11.71
C ALA A 30 20.72 -3.89 -10.38
N MET A 31 21.76 -3.78 -9.57
CA MET A 31 21.75 -3.02 -8.32
C MET A 31 21.41 -1.55 -8.55
N LEU A 32 22.03 -0.88 -9.54
CA LEU A 32 21.71 0.50 -9.87
C LEU A 32 20.24 0.70 -10.26
N ARG A 33 19.67 -0.20 -11.08
CA ARG A 33 18.23 -0.14 -11.44
C ARG A 33 17.35 -0.30 -10.23
N GLU A 34 17.68 -1.21 -9.33
CA GLU A 34 16.94 -1.44 -8.10
C GLU A 34 16.98 -0.22 -7.19
N LEU A 35 18.17 0.35 -6.94
CA LEU A 35 18.36 1.54 -6.13
C LEU A 35 17.61 2.76 -6.72
N ILE A 36 17.66 2.95 -8.04
CA ILE A 36 16.89 4.00 -8.72
C ILE A 36 15.38 3.77 -8.52
N SER A 37 14.92 2.52 -8.68
CA SER A 37 13.50 2.18 -8.48
C SER A 37 13.05 2.42 -7.04
N ILE A 38 13.87 2.03 -6.06
CA ILE A 38 13.64 2.28 -4.63
C ILE A 38 13.63 3.79 -4.35
N GLY A 39 14.62 4.53 -4.85
CA GLY A 39 14.71 5.97 -4.67
C GLY A 39 13.52 6.72 -5.27
N LEU A 40 13.04 6.33 -6.44
CA LEU A 40 11.85 6.91 -7.06
C LEU A 40 10.58 6.58 -6.28
N ARG A 41 10.48 5.36 -5.73
CA ARG A 41 9.37 4.97 -4.85
C ARG A 41 9.40 5.81 -3.59
N HIS A 42 10.53 5.87 -2.90
CA HIS A 42 10.71 6.64 -1.68
C HIS A 42 10.42 8.14 -1.89
N LYS A 43 10.87 8.73 -3.01
CA LYS A 43 10.55 10.11 -3.35
C LYS A 43 9.04 10.36 -3.52
N ARG A 44 8.29 9.35 -4.00
CA ARG A 44 6.82 9.43 -4.05
C ARG A 44 6.19 9.29 -2.67
N GLU A 45 6.73 8.39 -1.84
CA GLU A 45 6.28 8.16 -0.46
C GLU A 45 6.53 9.39 0.44
N LEU A 46 7.63 10.11 0.24
CA LEU A 46 7.94 11.37 0.96
C LEU A 46 6.89 12.47 0.77
N LYS A 47 6.09 12.42 -0.31
CA LYS A 47 4.97 13.34 -0.49
C LYS A 47 3.84 13.10 0.53
N PHE A 48 3.80 11.94 1.18
CA PHE A 48 2.82 11.58 2.20
C PHE A 48 3.33 11.76 3.64
N GLU A 49 4.46 12.49 3.83
CA GLU A 49 5.07 12.65 5.17
C GLU A 49 5.18 11.32 5.92
N SER A 50 5.59 10.26 5.21
CA SER A 50 5.66 8.90 5.77
C SER A 50 6.77 8.77 6.80
N ILE A 51 6.52 7.98 7.83
CA ILE A 51 7.49 7.63 8.87
C ILE A 51 7.90 6.18 8.67
N SER A 52 9.20 5.91 8.60
CA SER A 52 9.73 4.55 8.63
C SER A 52 9.94 4.09 10.06
N MET A 53 9.38 2.95 10.43
CA MET A 53 9.57 2.35 11.76
C MET A 53 9.82 0.85 11.65
N SER A 54 10.45 0.26 12.68
CA SER A 54 10.62 -1.18 12.70
C SER A 54 9.28 -1.91 12.85
N ILE A 55 9.17 -3.11 12.28
CA ILE A 55 7.96 -3.93 12.38
C ILE A 55 7.58 -4.24 13.84
N ASN A 56 8.54 -4.32 14.75
CA ASN A 56 8.29 -4.58 16.15
C ASN A 56 7.67 -3.36 16.86
N VAL A 57 8.14 -2.15 16.55
CA VAL A 57 7.52 -0.90 17.05
C VAL A 57 6.11 -0.77 16.51
N PHE A 58 5.92 -0.97 15.23
CA PHE A 58 4.59 -0.95 14.60
C PHE A 58 3.65 -1.97 15.23
N ARG A 59 4.11 -3.21 15.44
CA ARG A 59 3.34 -4.26 16.12
C ARG A 59 2.91 -3.82 17.51
N TYR A 60 3.85 -3.34 18.32
CA TYR A 60 3.55 -2.86 19.68
C TYR A 60 2.46 -1.78 19.67
N MET A 61 2.58 -0.78 18.79
CA MET A 61 1.59 0.31 18.69
C MET A 61 0.20 -0.20 18.30
N ILE A 62 0.11 -1.12 17.34
CA ILE A 62 -1.17 -1.67 16.88
C ILE A 62 -1.79 -2.59 17.95
N GLU A 63 -1.00 -3.43 18.62
CA GLU A 63 -1.48 -4.32 19.66
C GLU A 63 -1.94 -3.54 20.91
N GLU A 64 -1.22 -2.49 21.31
CA GLU A 64 -1.65 -1.60 22.40
C GLU A 64 -2.92 -0.83 22.02
N SER A 65 -3.01 -0.32 20.80
CA SER A 65 -4.24 0.33 20.33
C SER A 65 -5.43 -0.63 20.37
N ALA A 66 -5.23 -1.88 19.99
CA ALA A 66 -6.28 -2.90 20.03
C ALA A 66 -6.74 -3.23 21.47
N LYS A 67 -5.79 -3.32 22.43
CA LYS A 67 -6.12 -3.57 23.86
C LYS A 67 -6.95 -2.44 24.48
N HIS A 68 -6.70 -1.21 24.05
CA HIS A 68 -7.41 -0.02 24.55
C HIS A 68 -8.59 0.37 23.67
N GLU A 69 -9.00 -0.49 22.73
CA GLU A 69 -10.12 -0.24 21.80
C GLU A 69 -9.99 1.07 20.99
N ILE A 70 -8.74 1.53 20.79
CA ILE A 70 -8.50 2.75 20.04
C ILE A 70 -8.83 2.50 18.56
N THR A 71 -9.81 3.25 18.09
CA THR A 71 -10.23 3.17 16.67
C THR A 71 -9.20 3.89 15.78
N PRO A 72 -8.87 3.34 14.59
CA PRO A 72 -8.08 4.06 13.61
C PRO A 72 -8.69 5.44 13.28
N PRO A 73 -7.88 6.48 13.02
CA PRO A 73 -8.37 7.80 12.64
C PRO A 73 -8.91 7.76 11.19
N LEU A 74 -10.11 7.23 11.02
CA LEU A 74 -10.70 6.89 9.71
C LEU A 74 -10.70 8.06 8.73
N ASP A 75 -11.04 9.27 9.21
CA ASP A 75 -11.15 10.44 8.35
C ASP A 75 -9.76 10.88 7.82
N ILE A 76 -8.71 10.78 8.65
CA ILE A 76 -7.33 11.06 8.24
C ILE A 76 -6.90 10.04 7.18
N VAL A 77 -7.07 8.76 7.47
CA VAL A 77 -6.63 7.69 6.54
C VAL A 77 -7.43 7.71 5.24
N MET A 78 -8.72 8.02 5.28
CA MET A 78 -9.52 8.20 4.06
C MET A 78 -9.06 9.39 3.23
N ASN A 79 -8.67 10.49 3.87
CA ASN A 79 -8.06 11.63 3.18
C ASN A 79 -6.74 11.23 2.52
N ASP A 80 -5.89 10.44 3.17
CA ASP A 80 -4.64 9.95 2.59
C ASP A 80 -4.87 9.09 1.34
N VAL A 81 -5.87 8.21 1.36
CA VAL A 81 -6.27 7.43 0.18
C VAL A 81 -6.76 8.35 -0.96
N GLN A 82 -7.57 9.35 -0.66
CA GLN A 82 -8.04 10.34 -1.64
C GLN A 82 -6.87 11.11 -2.26
N MET A 83 -5.94 11.59 -1.42
CA MET A 83 -4.74 12.30 -1.88
C MET A 83 -3.82 11.39 -2.69
N PHE A 84 -3.72 10.10 -2.34
CA PHE A 84 -2.99 9.11 -3.13
C PHE A 84 -3.54 9.04 -4.57
N PHE A 85 -4.86 8.97 -4.74
CA PHE A 85 -5.50 8.93 -6.06
C PHE A 85 -5.29 10.24 -6.83
N LEU A 86 -5.50 11.37 -6.19
CA LEU A 86 -5.30 12.69 -6.79
C LEU A 86 -3.87 12.87 -7.32
N TRP A 87 -2.86 12.45 -6.56
CA TRP A 87 -1.45 12.62 -6.95
C TRP A 87 -0.94 11.58 -7.95
N ASN A 88 -1.48 10.36 -7.94
CA ASN A 88 -1.02 9.31 -8.85
C ASN A 88 -1.82 9.25 -10.16
N TYR A 89 -3.07 9.68 -10.13
CA TYR A 89 -3.99 9.54 -11.26
C TYR A 89 -4.63 10.87 -11.70
N GLY A 90 -4.45 11.95 -10.94
CA GLY A 90 -5.02 13.28 -11.25
C GLY A 90 -6.51 13.42 -10.94
N GLU A 91 -7.12 12.40 -10.35
CA GLU A 91 -8.56 12.33 -10.09
C GLU A 91 -8.83 11.89 -8.66
N ARG A 92 -9.99 12.28 -8.13
CA ARG A 92 -10.46 11.77 -6.85
C ARG A 92 -10.93 10.33 -6.97
N LEU A 93 -10.82 9.56 -5.89
CA LEU A 93 -11.15 8.13 -5.85
C LEU A 93 -12.55 7.81 -6.43
N GLU A 94 -13.55 8.64 -6.15
CA GLU A 94 -14.92 8.45 -6.61
C GLU A 94 -15.12 8.63 -8.13
N ASN A 95 -14.18 9.32 -8.79
CA ASN A 95 -14.30 9.70 -10.20
C ASN A 95 -13.45 8.80 -11.13
N VAL A 96 -12.57 7.97 -10.58
CA VAL A 96 -11.72 7.11 -11.41
C VAL A 96 -12.51 5.96 -12.06
N ASN A 97 -12.09 5.59 -13.27
CA ASN A 97 -12.67 4.42 -13.93
C ASN A 97 -12.32 3.11 -13.20
N LEU A 98 -13.08 2.05 -13.48
CA LEU A 98 -12.97 0.77 -12.77
C LEU A 98 -11.58 0.13 -12.84
N VAL A 99 -10.87 0.25 -13.97
CA VAL A 99 -9.52 -0.32 -14.13
C VAL A 99 -8.52 0.41 -13.24
N THR A 100 -8.51 1.74 -13.33
CA THR A 100 -7.68 2.61 -12.49
C THR A 100 -8.02 2.44 -11.01
N LEU A 101 -9.31 2.27 -10.68
CA LEU A 101 -9.76 2.01 -9.32
C LEU A 101 -9.14 0.73 -8.75
N LYS A 102 -9.21 -0.39 -9.45
CA LYS A 102 -8.64 -1.66 -8.99
C LYS A 102 -7.14 -1.58 -8.76
N GLU A 103 -6.39 -1.08 -9.74
CA GLU A 103 -4.94 -0.95 -9.64
C GLU A 103 -4.53 0.07 -8.57
N GLY A 104 -5.24 1.20 -8.53
CA GLY A 104 -5.00 2.26 -7.57
C GLY A 104 -5.30 1.83 -6.13
N LEU A 105 -6.43 1.16 -5.89
CA LEU A 105 -6.76 0.60 -4.57
C LEU A 105 -5.74 -0.43 -4.11
N LYS A 106 -5.33 -1.35 -4.98
CA LYS A 106 -4.29 -2.32 -4.64
C LYS A 106 -3.01 -1.62 -4.17
N LYS A 107 -2.54 -0.61 -4.90
CA LYS A 107 -1.35 0.17 -4.55
C LYS A 107 -1.55 0.97 -3.27
N ALA A 108 -2.67 1.69 -3.14
CA ALA A 108 -2.97 2.50 -1.97
C ALA A 108 -3.05 1.63 -0.70
N ILE A 109 -3.78 0.52 -0.75
CA ILE A 109 -3.95 -0.42 0.36
C ILE A 109 -2.58 -0.99 0.78
N THR A 110 -1.73 -1.37 -0.17
CA THR A 110 -0.39 -1.88 0.13
C THR A 110 0.51 -0.79 0.71
N GLN A 111 0.50 0.42 0.17
CA GLN A 111 1.43 1.49 0.58
C GLN A 111 1.01 2.18 1.88
N ILE A 112 -0.28 2.46 2.05
CA ILE A 112 -0.80 3.20 3.21
C ILE A 112 -0.95 2.27 4.42
N PHE A 113 -1.47 1.05 4.21
CA PHE A 113 -1.74 0.12 5.30
C PHE A 113 -0.64 -0.91 5.54
N GLY A 114 0.38 -0.98 4.68
CA GLY A 114 1.48 -1.94 4.83
C GLY A 114 1.05 -3.41 4.70
N VAL A 115 -0.12 -3.68 4.14
CA VAL A 115 -0.59 -5.04 3.88
C VAL A 115 -0.02 -5.59 2.57
N HIS A 116 -0.02 -6.91 2.43
CA HIS A 116 0.52 -7.61 1.27
C HIS A 116 -0.49 -8.62 0.72
N ASP A 117 -0.14 -9.31 -0.38
CA ASP A 117 -1.01 -10.29 -1.05
C ASP A 117 -2.40 -9.72 -1.34
N VAL A 118 -2.45 -8.46 -1.82
CA VAL A 118 -3.71 -7.79 -2.11
C VAL A 118 -4.25 -8.25 -3.46
N TYR A 119 -5.44 -8.85 -3.44
CA TYR A 119 -6.19 -9.27 -4.62
C TYR A 119 -7.54 -8.59 -4.63
N ILE A 120 -7.92 -8.02 -5.77
CA ILE A 120 -9.21 -7.37 -5.98
C ILE A 120 -9.85 -7.98 -7.22
N GLU A 121 -10.94 -8.68 -7.04
CA GLU A 121 -11.74 -9.25 -8.11
C GLU A 121 -13.11 -8.57 -8.14
N THR A 122 -13.58 -8.20 -9.32
CA THR A 122 -14.92 -7.66 -9.49
C THR A 122 -15.63 -8.44 -10.57
N GLN A 123 -16.77 -9.01 -10.21
CA GLN A 123 -17.67 -9.71 -11.10
C GLN A 123 -19.07 -9.11 -10.95
N ASN A 124 -19.63 -8.62 -12.06
CA ASN A 124 -20.88 -7.88 -12.07
C ASN A 124 -20.81 -6.67 -11.12
N HIS A 125 -21.68 -6.60 -10.09
CA HIS A 125 -21.72 -5.53 -9.08
C HIS A 125 -20.99 -5.90 -7.78
N ARG A 126 -20.42 -7.12 -7.70
CA ARG A 126 -19.74 -7.64 -6.50
C ARG A 126 -18.24 -7.50 -6.64
N THR A 127 -17.61 -6.94 -5.62
CA THR A 127 -16.15 -6.88 -5.50
C THR A 127 -15.69 -7.69 -4.31
N VAL A 128 -14.74 -8.58 -4.54
CA VAL A 128 -14.05 -9.38 -3.51
C VAL A 128 -12.66 -8.81 -3.34
N LEU A 129 -12.33 -8.38 -2.14
CA LEU A 129 -10.99 -7.94 -1.74
C LEU A 129 -10.42 -8.94 -0.75
N THR A 130 -9.23 -9.44 -1.04
CA THR A 130 -8.46 -10.29 -0.12
C THR A 130 -7.11 -9.66 0.14
N PHE A 131 -6.62 -9.71 1.36
CA PHE A 131 -5.28 -9.24 1.71
C PHE A 131 -4.71 -9.98 2.92
N SER A 132 -3.40 -9.87 3.10
CA SER A 132 -2.66 -10.41 4.24
C SER A 132 -1.94 -9.28 5.00
N GLY A 133 -1.80 -9.43 6.30
CA GLY A 133 -1.02 -8.53 7.14
C GLY A 133 0.12 -9.24 7.86
N HIS A 134 0.98 -8.48 8.49
CA HIS A 134 2.17 -9.01 9.17
C HIS A 134 1.81 -9.80 10.45
N PHE A 135 0.70 -9.46 11.12
CA PHE A 135 0.22 -10.09 12.35
C PHE A 135 -1.30 -9.87 12.49
N PRO A 136 -2.03 -10.66 13.32
CA PRO A 136 -3.50 -10.62 13.36
C PRO A 136 -4.10 -9.26 13.70
N ALA A 137 -3.58 -8.56 14.71
CA ALA A 137 -4.07 -7.23 15.07
C ALA A 137 -3.91 -6.20 13.94
N HIS A 138 -2.83 -6.30 13.15
CA HIS A 138 -2.63 -5.47 11.94
C HIS A 138 -3.71 -5.72 10.90
N VAL A 139 -4.06 -6.99 10.65
CA VAL A 139 -5.15 -7.33 9.70
C VAL A 139 -6.47 -6.75 10.17
N THR A 140 -6.81 -6.92 11.44
CA THR A 140 -8.04 -6.38 12.02
C THR A 140 -8.10 -4.86 11.92
N TRP A 141 -6.97 -4.18 12.20
CA TRP A 141 -6.85 -2.73 12.07
C TRP A 141 -7.05 -2.28 10.61
N ALA A 142 -6.30 -2.86 9.69
CA ALA A 142 -6.39 -2.53 8.26
C ALA A 142 -7.79 -2.83 7.70
N PHE A 143 -8.39 -3.94 8.12
CA PHE A 143 -9.73 -4.33 7.71
C PHE A 143 -10.79 -3.29 8.08
N LYS A 144 -10.77 -2.78 9.32
CA LYS A 144 -11.71 -1.74 9.77
C LYS A 144 -11.64 -0.50 8.89
N VAL A 145 -10.43 -0.06 8.53
CA VAL A 145 -10.22 1.12 7.68
C VAL A 145 -10.65 0.85 6.24
N ILE A 146 -10.24 -0.28 5.67
CA ILE A 146 -10.58 -0.65 4.29
C ILE A 146 -12.10 -0.82 4.14
N ARG A 147 -12.75 -1.47 5.10
CA ARG A 147 -14.21 -1.57 5.14
C ARG A 147 -14.87 -0.18 5.11
N ALA A 148 -14.44 0.71 6.00
CA ALA A 148 -14.97 2.08 6.04
C ALA A 148 -14.72 2.86 4.73
N LEU A 149 -13.60 2.60 4.04
CA LEU A 149 -13.33 3.18 2.72
C LEU A 149 -14.39 2.75 1.69
N PHE A 150 -14.70 1.46 1.62
CA PHE A 150 -15.74 0.96 0.70
C PHE A 150 -17.12 1.51 1.05
N GLU A 151 -17.52 1.50 2.32
CA GLU A 151 -18.83 1.98 2.76
C GLU A 151 -18.99 3.50 2.58
N ARG A 152 -18.03 4.30 3.02
CA ARG A 152 -18.18 5.77 3.09
C ARG A 152 -17.80 6.50 1.80
N VAL A 153 -16.74 6.04 1.11
CA VAL A 153 -16.22 6.73 -0.09
C VAL A 153 -16.75 6.08 -1.35
N LEU A 154 -16.64 4.76 -1.47
CA LEU A 154 -17.06 4.02 -2.66
C LEU A 154 -18.56 3.68 -2.67
N LYS A 155 -19.30 4.06 -1.62
CA LYS A 155 -20.74 3.83 -1.49
C LYS A 155 -21.13 2.38 -1.81
N SER A 156 -20.42 1.45 -1.19
CA SER A 156 -20.61 0.03 -1.37
C SER A 156 -21.14 -0.61 -0.10
N LYS A 157 -22.09 -1.53 -0.23
CA LYS A 157 -22.63 -2.31 0.88
C LYS A 157 -21.77 -3.53 1.14
N VAL A 158 -21.40 -3.77 2.39
CA VAL A 158 -20.73 -5.00 2.80
C VAL A 158 -21.73 -6.14 2.83
N VAL A 159 -21.47 -7.20 2.06
CA VAL A 159 -22.32 -8.40 1.95
C VAL A 159 -21.65 -9.66 2.48
N GLY A 160 -20.37 -9.61 2.78
CA GLY A 160 -19.62 -10.69 3.42
C GLY A 160 -18.29 -10.22 3.93
N GLU A 161 -17.85 -10.82 5.05
CA GLU A 161 -16.57 -10.51 5.66
C GLU A 161 -16.02 -11.72 6.42
N GLU A 162 -14.71 -11.91 6.35
CA GLU A 162 -14.00 -12.93 7.09
C GLU A 162 -12.61 -12.41 7.50
N ILE A 163 -12.23 -12.62 8.75
CA ILE A 163 -10.88 -12.40 9.25
C ILE A 163 -10.39 -13.70 9.88
N SER A 164 -9.32 -14.25 9.34
CA SER A 164 -8.72 -15.49 9.82
C SER A 164 -7.21 -15.34 9.95
N GLY A 165 -6.72 -15.26 11.19
CA GLY A 165 -5.31 -15.08 11.49
C GLY A 165 -4.73 -13.84 10.83
N ARG A 166 -3.86 -14.03 9.83
CA ARG A 166 -3.21 -12.93 9.11
C ARG A 166 -3.83 -12.61 7.74
N LYS A 167 -5.03 -13.10 7.48
CA LYS A 167 -5.76 -12.86 6.22
C LYS A 167 -7.11 -12.25 6.50
N ALA A 168 -7.59 -11.45 5.56
CA ALA A 168 -8.94 -10.93 5.56
C ALA A 168 -9.57 -11.01 4.17
N ILE A 169 -10.87 -11.19 4.15
CA ILE A 169 -11.72 -11.17 2.95
C ILE A 169 -12.84 -10.18 3.21
N LEU A 170 -13.04 -9.26 2.29
CA LEU A 170 -14.14 -8.32 2.28
C LEU A 170 -14.90 -8.47 0.97
N ILE A 171 -16.20 -8.65 1.05
CA ILE A 171 -17.08 -8.75 -0.10
C ILE A 171 -18.06 -7.58 -0.04
N VAL A 172 -18.06 -6.79 -1.09
CA VAL A 172 -18.92 -5.61 -1.20
C VAL A 172 -19.72 -5.63 -2.50
N GLU A 173 -20.89 -5.02 -2.47
CA GLU A 173 -21.72 -4.74 -3.63
C GLU A 173 -21.88 -3.25 -3.78
N LYS A 174 -21.78 -2.75 -5.01
CA LYS A 174 -22.02 -1.33 -5.29
C LYS A 174 -23.49 -1.05 -5.08
N GLU A 175 -23.81 0.00 -4.34
CA GLU A 175 -25.18 0.53 -4.25
C GLU A 175 -25.50 1.23 -5.59
N ASP A 176 -26.66 0.92 -6.16
CA ASP A 176 -27.18 1.53 -7.39
C ASP A 176 -27.59 2.99 -7.19
#